data_4d82be2fa9ee8c03e6ab346fe2ba4eae
#
_entry.id   4d82be2fa9ee8c03e6ab346fe2ba4eae
#
_cell.length_a   1.000
_cell.length_b   1.000
_cell.length_c   1.000
_cell.angle_alpha   90.00
_cell.angle_beta   90.00
_cell.angle_gamma   90.00
#
_symmetry.space_group_name_H-M   'P 1'
#
loop_
_entity.id
_entity.type
_entity.pdbx_description
1 polymer ?
#
loop_
_entity_poly.entity_id
_entity_poly.type
_entity_poly.pdbx_seq_one_letter_code
_entity_poly.pdbx_strand_id
1 'polypeptide(L)'
;MAKLAFAGIRGCEVSSYEINAGGTSYTVLTLAHFRQKYPDAHFYLLVGSDMLKDFYTWREPDNILSMAELVACNREGEKVSFRAEQLRFFARFKKTFRTLEYVGRDISSTRARVLCAFGEDLKPYLPADVIDYIEANELYRVERVKDALRYLKPARRKHSLRVALTAAQEAAKYRLDEHAVIQAAALHDAAKNLDLSAPELAGFIPPEENIPAPVLHQYTGAYLAEHTFGVTDAAVLDAIRYHTSGRPNMGELEKLIFLSDML
;
A
#
# COMPACT_ATOMS: atom_id res chain seq x y z
N MET A 1 -5.75 1.66 16.75
CA MET A 1 -4.65 0.79 16.31
C MET A 1 -3.30 1.12 16.96
N ALA A 2 -2.69 2.32 16.79
CA ALA A 2 -1.39 2.62 17.41
C ALA A 2 -1.40 2.40 18.95
N LYS A 3 -2.41 2.87 19.66
CA LYS A 3 -2.53 2.61 21.11
C LYS A 3 -2.58 1.12 21.45
N LEU A 4 -3.26 0.30 20.65
CA LEU A 4 -3.30 -1.16 20.83
C LEU A 4 -1.92 -1.79 20.54
N ALA A 5 -1.27 -1.36 19.46
CA ALA A 5 0.04 -1.90 19.08
C ALA A 5 1.12 -1.68 20.16
N PHE A 6 1.04 -0.59 20.92
CA PHE A 6 2.04 -0.20 21.91
C PHE A 6 1.59 -0.39 23.37
N ALA A 7 0.36 -0.84 23.63
CA ALA A 7 -0.22 -0.95 24.98
C ALA A 7 0.60 -1.82 25.97
N GLY A 8 1.27 -2.86 25.47
CA GLY A 8 2.08 -3.78 26.30
C GLY A 8 3.56 -3.39 26.41
N ILE A 9 4.00 -2.31 25.75
CA ILE A 9 5.43 -1.98 25.67
C ILE A 9 5.76 -0.95 26.76
N ARG A 10 6.53 -1.38 27.77
CA ARG A 10 6.95 -0.50 28.87
C ARG A 10 7.77 0.66 28.33
N GLY A 11 7.42 1.88 28.73
CA GLY A 11 8.09 3.11 28.34
C GLY A 11 7.64 3.68 26.98
N CYS A 12 6.65 3.06 26.33
CA CYS A 12 6.03 3.60 25.11
C CYS A 12 4.76 4.36 25.44
N GLU A 13 4.59 5.55 24.87
CA GLU A 13 3.38 6.36 24.93
C GLU A 13 2.96 6.75 23.50
N VAL A 14 1.68 6.63 23.20
CA VAL A 14 1.10 7.09 21.93
C VAL A 14 0.48 8.47 22.15
N SER A 15 1.13 9.48 21.58
CA SER A 15 0.63 10.86 21.63
C SER A 15 -0.42 11.12 20.55
N SER A 16 -1.49 11.82 20.92
CA SER A 16 -2.50 12.34 20.00
C SER A 16 -2.26 13.80 19.60
N TYR A 17 -1.08 14.36 19.89
CA TYR A 17 -0.79 15.78 19.65
C TYR A 17 -1.05 16.19 18.19
N GLU A 18 -0.51 15.47 17.23
CA GLU A 18 -0.67 15.82 15.81
C GLU A 18 -2.12 15.73 15.33
N ILE A 19 -2.89 14.75 15.82
CA ILE A 19 -4.32 14.61 15.52
C ILE A 19 -5.10 15.79 16.11
N ASN A 20 -4.80 16.16 17.35
CA ASN A 20 -5.50 17.25 18.06
C ASN A 20 -5.13 18.63 17.52
N ALA A 21 -3.90 18.81 17.01
CA ALA A 21 -3.46 20.06 16.40
C ALA A 21 -4.17 20.34 15.06
N GLY A 22 -4.61 19.29 14.37
CA GLY A 22 -5.26 19.41 13.05
C GLY A 22 -4.34 19.90 11.93
N GLY A 23 -4.84 19.84 10.70
CA GLY A 23 -4.08 20.27 9.53
C GLY A 23 -2.90 19.36 9.19
N THR A 24 -1.91 19.89 8.46
CA THR A 24 -0.72 19.14 8.07
C THR A 24 0.25 19.03 9.23
N SER A 25 0.59 17.79 9.61
CA SER A 25 1.60 17.50 10.64
C SER A 25 3.01 17.72 10.08
N TYR A 26 3.81 18.52 10.80
CA TYR A 26 5.21 18.72 10.50
C TYR A 26 6.07 18.30 11.68
N THR A 27 7.07 17.46 11.47
CA THR A 27 7.98 16.96 12.51
C THR A 27 8.61 18.08 13.35
N VAL A 28 8.94 19.21 12.73
CA VAL A 28 9.49 20.37 13.44
C VAL A 28 8.56 20.90 14.50
N LEU A 29 7.24 20.95 14.23
CA LEU A 29 6.23 21.42 15.19
C LEU A 29 6.01 20.42 16.31
N THR A 30 6.00 19.14 15.99
CA THR A 30 5.88 18.04 16.95
C THR A 30 7.08 18.05 17.93
N LEU A 31 8.29 18.19 17.42
CA LEU A 31 9.50 18.30 18.25
C LEU A 31 9.49 19.56 19.13
N ALA A 32 9.09 20.72 18.58
CA ALA A 32 8.97 21.95 19.35
C ALA A 32 7.98 21.81 20.52
N HIS A 33 6.82 21.17 20.28
CA HIS A 33 5.85 20.87 21.34
C HIS A 33 6.47 19.99 22.45
N PHE A 34 7.13 18.88 22.07
CA PHE A 34 7.71 17.98 23.07
C PHE A 34 8.92 18.59 23.79
N ARG A 35 9.72 19.44 23.12
CA ARG A 35 10.80 20.21 23.79
C ARG A 35 10.25 21.15 24.84
N GLN A 36 9.11 21.80 24.58
CA GLN A 36 8.45 22.65 25.57
C GLN A 36 7.89 21.82 26.75
N LYS A 37 7.31 20.64 26.46
CA LYS A 37 6.75 19.75 27.48
C LYS A 37 7.81 19.08 28.34
N TYR A 38 8.99 18.77 27.76
CA TYR A 38 10.10 18.06 28.40
C TYR A 38 11.42 18.80 28.14
N PRO A 39 11.67 19.95 28.78
CA PRO A 39 12.82 20.83 28.42
C PRO A 39 14.18 20.17 28.65
N ASP A 40 14.30 19.29 29.65
CA ASP A 40 15.54 18.61 30.02
C ASP A 40 15.76 17.29 29.27
N ALA A 41 14.78 16.85 28.43
CA ALA A 41 14.90 15.60 27.71
C ALA A 41 15.83 15.70 26.51
N HIS A 42 16.59 14.63 26.26
CA HIS A 42 17.31 14.45 25.01
C HIS A 42 16.45 13.68 24.03
N PHE A 43 16.19 14.27 22.84
CA PHE A 43 15.31 13.67 21.84
C PHE A 43 16.09 12.96 20.76
N TYR A 44 15.60 11.76 20.40
CA TYR A 44 16.03 11.00 19.24
C TYR A 44 14.88 10.88 18.26
N LEU A 45 15.11 11.25 17.01
CA LEU A 45 14.15 11.07 15.91
C LEU A 45 14.54 9.83 15.12
N LEU A 46 13.74 8.77 15.26
CA LEU A 46 13.96 7.51 14.55
C LEU A 46 13.31 7.57 13.16
N VAL A 47 14.09 7.27 12.12
CA VAL A 47 13.64 7.27 10.72
C VAL A 47 14.11 6.02 9.98
N GLY A 48 13.31 5.56 9.01
CA GLY A 48 13.74 4.54 8.06
C GLY A 48 14.73 5.10 7.03
N SER A 49 15.47 4.22 6.38
CA SER A 49 16.43 4.57 5.33
C SER A 49 15.80 5.30 4.13
N ASP A 50 14.55 4.99 3.80
CA ASP A 50 13.74 5.69 2.80
C ASP A 50 13.50 7.16 3.19
N MET A 51 13.02 7.39 4.41
CA MET A 51 12.74 8.73 4.93
C MET A 51 14.01 9.57 5.11
N LEU A 52 15.16 8.93 5.35
CA LEU A 52 16.45 9.62 5.44
C LEU A 52 16.82 10.29 4.10
N LYS A 53 16.51 9.64 2.98
CA LYS A 53 16.72 10.23 1.64
C LYS A 53 15.88 11.47 1.41
N ASP A 54 14.67 11.48 1.95
CA ASP A 54 13.70 12.58 1.80
C ASP A 54 13.91 13.69 2.84
N PHE A 55 14.69 13.45 3.89
CA PHE A 55 14.88 14.38 5.01
C PHE A 55 15.34 15.78 4.58
N TYR A 56 16.09 15.87 3.48
CA TYR A 56 16.56 17.15 2.92
C TYR A 56 15.45 18.06 2.44
N THR A 57 14.27 17.50 2.15
CA THR A 57 13.08 18.22 1.66
C THR A 57 12.07 18.51 2.76
N TRP A 58 12.34 18.04 3.99
CA TRP A 58 11.44 18.28 5.11
C TRP A 58 11.39 19.76 5.48
N ARG A 59 10.29 20.15 6.11
CA ARG A 59 10.15 21.52 6.61
C ARG A 59 11.15 21.79 7.73
N GLU A 60 12.01 22.80 7.55
CA GLU A 60 12.97 23.27 8.52
C GLU A 60 13.90 22.17 9.09
N PRO A 61 14.62 21.41 8.25
CA PRO A 61 15.41 20.27 8.70
C PRO A 61 16.54 20.68 9.67
N ASP A 62 17.11 21.88 9.51
CA ASP A 62 18.12 22.40 10.42
C ASP A 62 17.54 22.62 11.84
N ASN A 63 16.29 23.08 11.95
CA ASN A 63 15.59 23.22 13.23
C ASN A 63 15.27 21.87 13.85
N ILE A 64 14.86 20.89 13.07
CA ILE A 64 14.70 19.50 13.53
C ILE A 64 15.99 19.00 14.17
N LEU A 65 17.12 19.16 13.47
CA LEU A 65 18.42 18.72 13.94
C LEU A 65 18.97 19.54 15.12
N SER A 66 18.43 20.72 15.41
CA SER A 66 18.72 21.48 16.63
C SER A 66 18.01 20.92 17.86
N MET A 67 16.85 20.27 17.65
CA MET A 67 15.97 19.77 18.72
C MET A 67 16.16 18.28 19.00
N ALA A 68 16.54 17.49 18.01
CA ALA A 68 16.67 16.04 18.14
C ALA A 68 17.89 15.50 17.39
N GLU A 69 18.46 14.41 17.90
CA GLU A 69 19.46 13.62 17.19
C GLU A 69 18.78 12.62 16.26
N LEU A 70 19.18 12.60 15.00
CA LEU A 70 18.60 11.69 14.01
C LEU A 70 19.20 10.28 14.16
N VAL A 71 18.33 9.27 14.17
CA VAL A 71 18.71 7.84 14.22
C VAL A 71 18.06 7.14 13.05
N ALA A 72 18.88 6.54 12.18
CA ALA A 72 18.43 5.84 10.97
C ALA A 72 18.54 4.32 11.12
N CYS A 73 17.55 3.59 10.62
CA CYS A 73 17.56 2.14 10.52
C CYS A 73 17.24 1.67 9.09
N ASN A 74 17.78 0.50 8.70
CA ASN A 74 17.45 -0.12 7.42
C ASN A 74 16.12 -0.84 7.47
N ARG A 75 15.48 -0.97 6.30
CA ARG A 75 14.39 -1.93 6.07
C ARG A 75 14.93 -3.20 5.41
N GLU A 76 14.25 -4.31 5.61
CA GLU A 76 14.56 -5.57 4.94
C GLU A 76 14.49 -5.37 3.41
N GLY A 77 15.53 -5.86 2.71
CA GLY A 77 15.65 -5.67 1.25
C GLY A 77 16.31 -4.38 0.80
N GLU A 78 16.43 -3.36 1.65
CA GLU A 78 17.17 -2.12 1.32
C GLU A 78 18.63 -2.21 1.73
N LYS A 79 19.52 -2.16 0.75
CA LYS A 79 20.98 -2.02 0.98
C LYS A 79 21.38 -0.55 0.86
N VAL A 80 21.00 0.28 1.82
CA VAL A 80 21.47 1.67 1.86
C VAL A 80 22.86 1.70 2.47
N SER A 81 23.85 2.26 1.74
CA SER A 81 25.14 2.55 2.30
C SER A 81 25.04 3.79 3.19
N PHE A 82 24.83 3.58 4.49
CA PHE A 82 24.80 4.68 5.45
C PHE A 82 26.09 5.53 5.44
N ARG A 83 27.23 4.95 5.06
CA ARG A 83 28.48 5.69 4.97
C ARG A 83 28.43 6.80 3.91
N ALA A 84 27.91 6.48 2.72
CA ALA A 84 27.76 7.48 1.67
C ALA A 84 26.74 8.56 2.07
N GLU A 85 25.63 8.15 2.69
CA GLU A 85 24.59 9.06 3.15
C GLU A 85 25.09 9.96 4.31
N GLN A 86 25.89 9.44 5.23
CA GLN A 86 26.52 10.25 6.30
C GLN A 86 27.43 11.34 5.73
N LEU A 87 28.18 11.06 4.66
CA LEU A 87 29.01 12.06 4.00
C LEU A 87 28.17 13.17 3.37
N ARG A 88 27.09 12.81 2.67
CA ARG A 88 26.14 13.79 2.10
C ARG A 88 25.48 14.63 3.17
N PHE A 89 25.01 13.98 4.23
CA PHE A 89 24.35 14.61 5.37
C PHE A 89 25.30 15.61 6.06
N PHE A 90 26.55 15.21 6.32
CA PHE A 90 27.56 16.09 6.90
C PHE A 90 27.89 17.26 5.97
N ALA A 91 27.98 17.03 4.67
CA ALA A 91 28.25 18.10 3.71
C ALA A 91 27.17 19.20 3.78
N ARG A 92 25.89 18.81 3.92
CA ARG A 92 24.75 19.72 3.94
C ARG A 92 24.51 20.36 5.32
N PHE A 93 24.52 19.57 6.40
CA PHE A 93 24.07 20.00 7.72
C PHE A 93 25.21 20.25 8.73
N LYS A 94 26.43 19.87 8.40
CA LYS A 94 27.60 19.86 9.33
C LYS A 94 27.32 19.07 10.62
N LYS A 95 26.41 18.11 10.55
CA LYS A 95 26.02 17.19 11.61
C LYS A 95 26.06 15.75 11.09
N THR A 96 26.03 14.79 12.00
CA THR A 96 25.95 13.36 11.70
C THR A 96 24.62 12.79 12.22
N PHE A 97 24.24 11.61 11.77
CA PHE A 97 23.17 10.84 12.38
C PHE A 97 23.72 9.51 12.88
N ARG A 98 23.04 8.94 13.86
CA ARG A 98 23.32 7.57 14.33
C ARG A 98 22.67 6.55 13.41
N THR A 99 23.27 5.36 13.37
CA THR A 99 22.68 4.20 12.71
C THR A 99 22.32 3.14 13.75
N LEU A 100 21.13 2.56 13.60
CA LEU A 100 20.71 1.43 14.42
C LEU A 100 20.96 0.15 13.61
N GLU A 101 21.71 -0.79 14.18
CA GLU A 101 21.89 -2.14 13.62
C GLU A 101 20.61 -2.97 13.81
N TYR A 102 19.57 -2.57 13.11
CA TYR A 102 18.29 -3.25 13.08
C TYR A 102 17.77 -3.24 11.66
N VAL A 103 17.32 -4.39 11.21
CA VAL A 103 16.66 -4.52 9.92
C VAL A 103 15.17 -4.76 10.21
N GLY A 104 14.37 -3.73 9.97
CA GLY A 104 12.91 -3.82 10.07
C GLY A 104 12.34 -4.78 9.03
N ARG A 105 11.24 -5.46 9.35
CA ARG A 105 10.53 -6.31 8.38
C ARG A 105 10.06 -5.47 7.19
N ASP A 106 10.04 -6.10 6.01
CA ASP A 106 9.48 -5.49 4.79
C ASP A 106 7.95 -5.49 4.88
N ILE A 107 7.43 -4.50 5.60
CA ILE A 107 6.01 -4.21 5.70
C ILE A 107 5.76 -2.73 5.57
N SER A 108 4.84 -2.36 4.70
CA SER A 108 4.31 -1.00 4.57
C SER A 108 2.82 -0.98 4.92
N SER A 109 2.28 0.19 5.21
CA SER A 109 0.84 0.35 5.44
C SER A 109 0.02 -0.12 4.22
N THR A 110 0.47 0.21 3.01
CA THR A 110 -0.14 -0.25 1.75
C THR A 110 -0.14 -1.78 1.67
N ARG A 111 1.00 -2.43 1.93
CA ARG A 111 1.08 -3.89 1.95
C ARG A 111 0.11 -4.50 2.95
N ALA A 112 0.03 -3.97 4.16
CA ALA A 112 -0.89 -4.46 5.20
C ALA A 112 -2.36 -4.33 4.76
N ARG A 113 -2.75 -3.21 4.11
CA ARG A 113 -4.10 -3.01 3.60
C ARG A 113 -4.46 -3.98 2.48
N VAL A 114 -3.55 -4.19 1.53
CA VAL A 114 -3.74 -5.18 0.45
C VAL A 114 -3.90 -6.59 1.01
N LEU A 115 -3.02 -7.01 1.93
CA LEU A 115 -3.11 -8.33 2.57
C LEU A 115 -4.46 -8.49 3.30
N CYS A 116 -4.90 -7.45 4.01
CA CYS A 116 -6.20 -7.44 4.69
C CYS A 116 -7.37 -7.61 3.69
N ALA A 117 -7.38 -6.83 2.60
CA ALA A 117 -8.41 -6.90 1.56
C ALA A 117 -8.50 -8.30 0.93
N PHE A 118 -7.35 -8.97 0.74
CA PHE A 118 -7.27 -10.32 0.20
C PHE A 118 -7.57 -11.41 1.24
N GLY A 119 -7.70 -11.07 2.53
CA GLY A 119 -7.92 -12.03 3.62
C GLY A 119 -6.71 -12.90 3.90
N GLU A 120 -5.51 -12.38 3.66
CA GLU A 120 -4.24 -13.03 4.00
C GLU A 120 -3.93 -12.89 5.50
N ASP A 121 -3.09 -13.79 6.03
CA ASP A 121 -2.71 -13.76 7.45
C ASP A 121 -1.86 -12.53 7.80
N LEU A 122 -2.36 -11.71 8.72
CA LEU A 122 -1.67 -10.52 9.22
C LEU A 122 -0.82 -10.76 10.47
N LYS A 123 -0.92 -11.94 11.11
CA LYS A 123 -0.18 -12.26 12.35
C LYS A 123 1.33 -12.10 12.25
N PRO A 124 1.98 -12.38 11.09
CA PRO A 124 3.42 -12.12 10.97
C PRO A 124 3.80 -10.64 11.07
N TYR A 125 2.85 -9.72 10.90
CA TYR A 125 3.10 -8.29 10.73
C TYR A 125 2.48 -7.41 11.81
N LEU A 126 1.35 -7.82 12.37
CA LEU A 126 0.56 -7.01 13.30
C LEU A 126 0.29 -7.77 14.61
N PRO A 127 0.24 -7.06 15.77
CA PRO A 127 -0.23 -7.62 17.01
C PRO A 127 -1.70 -8.10 16.92
N ALA A 128 -2.04 -9.14 17.69
CA ALA A 128 -3.39 -9.71 17.70
C ALA A 128 -4.48 -8.67 17.95
N ASP A 129 -4.32 -7.83 18.97
CA ASP A 129 -5.30 -6.80 19.33
C ASP A 129 -5.55 -5.80 18.19
N VAL A 130 -4.55 -5.55 17.32
CA VAL A 130 -4.70 -4.70 16.13
C VAL A 130 -5.47 -5.43 15.05
N ILE A 131 -5.22 -6.72 14.86
CA ILE A 131 -5.96 -7.56 13.90
C ILE A 131 -7.43 -7.63 14.31
N ASP A 132 -7.71 -7.94 15.57
CA ASP A 132 -9.06 -8.01 16.12
C ASP A 132 -9.80 -6.67 15.93
N TYR A 133 -9.10 -5.55 16.14
CA TYR A 133 -9.66 -4.23 15.90
C TYR A 133 -9.99 -3.98 14.42
N ILE A 134 -9.12 -4.38 13.50
CA ILE A 134 -9.34 -4.28 12.05
C ILE A 134 -10.57 -5.08 11.65
N GLU A 135 -10.69 -6.31 12.13
CA GLU A 135 -11.81 -7.22 11.83
C GLU A 135 -13.12 -6.71 12.42
N ALA A 136 -13.14 -6.33 13.69
CA ALA A 136 -14.33 -5.83 14.38
C ALA A 136 -14.89 -4.53 13.78
N ASN A 137 -14.04 -3.70 13.17
CA ASN A 137 -14.45 -2.45 12.54
C ASN A 137 -14.51 -2.54 11.02
N GLU A 138 -14.37 -3.73 10.44
CA GLU A 138 -14.36 -3.98 8.99
C GLU A 138 -13.41 -3.05 8.21
N LEU A 139 -12.26 -2.70 8.82
CA LEU A 139 -11.31 -1.78 8.19
C LEU A 139 -10.59 -2.44 7.03
N TYR A 140 -10.24 -1.62 6.01
CA TYR A 140 -9.48 -2.04 4.82
C TYR A 140 -10.17 -3.13 3.99
N ARG A 141 -11.47 -3.30 4.19
CA ARG A 141 -12.29 -4.15 3.34
C ARG A 141 -12.45 -3.46 1.98
N VAL A 142 -12.14 -4.20 0.93
CA VAL A 142 -12.42 -3.79 -0.45
C VAL A 142 -13.53 -4.68 -0.99
N GLU A 143 -14.57 -4.06 -1.51
CA GLU A 143 -15.77 -4.77 -1.96
C GLU A 143 -15.43 -5.75 -3.08
N ARG A 144 -16.09 -6.92 -3.03
CA ARG A 144 -16.04 -8.00 -4.03
C ARG A 144 -14.70 -8.72 -4.17
N VAL A 145 -13.63 -8.26 -3.49
CA VAL A 145 -12.32 -8.95 -3.55
C VAL A 145 -12.45 -10.41 -3.10
N LYS A 146 -13.04 -10.64 -1.91
CA LYS A 146 -13.20 -12.00 -1.37
C LYS A 146 -14.11 -12.88 -2.26
N ASP A 147 -15.11 -12.28 -2.91
CA ASP A 147 -15.99 -13.00 -3.83
C ASP A 147 -15.24 -13.41 -5.09
N ALA A 148 -14.48 -12.50 -5.70
CA ALA A 148 -13.65 -12.78 -6.87
C ALA A 148 -12.61 -13.88 -6.63
N LEU A 149 -11.97 -13.87 -5.44
CA LEU A 149 -10.95 -14.85 -5.09
C LEU A 149 -11.47 -16.30 -5.04
N ARG A 150 -12.80 -16.52 -4.87
CA ARG A 150 -13.41 -17.86 -4.91
C ARG A 150 -13.38 -18.49 -6.30
N TYR A 151 -13.34 -17.67 -7.35
CA TYR A 151 -13.26 -18.11 -8.74
C TYR A 151 -11.82 -18.44 -9.16
N LEU A 152 -10.82 -18.06 -8.35
CA LEU A 152 -9.41 -18.21 -8.69
C LEU A 152 -8.81 -19.50 -8.10
N LYS A 153 -8.09 -20.23 -8.93
CA LYS A 153 -7.19 -21.29 -8.47
C LYS A 153 -6.07 -20.71 -7.59
N PRO A 154 -5.48 -21.47 -6.66
CA PRO A 154 -4.47 -20.96 -5.73
C PRO A 154 -3.31 -20.21 -6.39
N ALA A 155 -2.81 -20.68 -7.52
CA ALA A 155 -1.73 -20.01 -8.25
C ALA A 155 -2.16 -18.64 -8.78
N ARG A 156 -3.41 -18.52 -9.27
CA ARG A 156 -3.97 -17.26 -9.76
C ARG A 156 -4.28 -16.30 -8.62
N ARG A 157 -4.76 -16.80 -7.49
CA ARG A 157 -4.93 -15.96 -6.29
C ARG A 157 -3.61 -15.30 -5.87
N LYS A 158 -2.51 -16.07 -5.85
CA LYS A 158 -1.17 -15.52 -5.56
C LYS A 158 -0.72 -14.49 -6.61
N HIS A 159 -1.04 -14.72 -7.87
CA HIS A 159 -0.76 -13.79 -8.95
C HIS A 159 -1.55 -12.48 -8.76
N SER A 160 -2.87 -12.54 -8.57
CA SER A 160 -3.70 -11.35 -8.33
C SER A 160 -3.26 -10.57 -7.09
N LEU A 161 -2.84 -11.26 -6.02
CA LEU A 161 -2.26 -10.61 -4.85
C LEU A 161 -0.97 -9.86 -5.20
N ARG A 162 -0.08 -10.44 -6.02
CA ARG A 162 1.15 -9.78 -6.45
C ARG A 162 0.85 -8.55 -7.31
N VAL A 163 -0.09 -8.66 -8.25
CA VAL A 163 -0.57 -7.53 -9.06
C VAL A 163 -1.12 -6.42 -8.16
N ALA A 164 -1.95 -6.76 -7.18
CA ALA A 164 -2.50 -5.78 -6.23
C ALA A 164 -1.41 -5.10 -5.40
N LEU A 165 -0.41 -5.85 -4.91
CA LEU A 165 0.71 -5.29 -4.16
C LEU A 165 1.54 -4.33 -5.00
N THR A 166 1.84 -4.68 -6.24
CA THR A 166 2.61 -3.84 -7.18
C THR A 166 1.82 -2.57 -7.54
N ALA A 167 0.57 -2.72 -7.94
CA ALA A 167 -0.28 -1.59 -8.33
C ALA A 167 -0.56 -0.63 -7.16
N ALA A 168 -0.90 -1.15 -5.98
CA ALA A 168 -1.20 -0.30 -4.82
C ALA A 168 0.00 0.53 -4.34
N GLN A 169 1.23 0.05 -4.51
CA GLN A 169 2.44 0.83 -4.19
C GLN A 169 2.59 2.07 -5.06
N GLU A 170 2.12 2.03 -6.30
CA GLU A 170 2.20 3.13 -7.26
C GLU A 170 0.95 4.04 -7.27
N ALA A 171 -0.16 3.59 -6.66
CA ALA A 171 -1.45 4.28 -6.72
C ALA A 171 -1.38 5.77 -6.35
N ALA A 172 -0.69 6.11 -5.26
CA ALA A 172 -0.56 7.48 -4.79
C ALA A 172 0.19 8.38 -5.78
N LYS A 173 1.20 7.86 -6.47
CA LYS A 173 1.99 8.57 -7.47
C LYS A 173 1.12 9.01 -8.66
N TYR A 174 0.16 8.20 -9.04
CA TYR A 174 -0.79 8.48 -10.12
C TYR A 174 -2.11 9.06 -9.63
N ARG A 175 -2.22 9.40 -8.34
CA ARG A 175 -3.43 9.96 -7.71
C ARG A 175 -4.67 9.08 -7.89
N LEU A 176 -4.46 7.77 -7.88
CA LEU A 176 -5.53 6.79 -7.99
C LEU A 176 -6.06 6.42 -6.60
N ASP A 177 -7.36 6.12 -6.55
CA ASP A 177 -7.96 5.55 -5.35
C ASP A 177 -7.43 4.13 -5.12
N GLU A 178 -6.85 3.89 -3.95
CA GLU A 178 -6.26 2.60 -3.59
C GLU A 178 -7.30 1.47 -3.58
N HIS A 179 -8.56 1.77 -3.20
CA HIS A 179 -9.65 0.79 -3.23
C HIS A 179 -9.94 0.33 -4.66
N ALA A 180 -10.08 1.25 -5.59
CA ALA A 180 -10.30 0.95 -7.00
C ALA A 180 -9.13 0.13 -7.59
N VAL A 181 -7.88 0.47 -7.23
CA VAL A 181 -6.69 -0.28 -7.66
C VAL A 181 -6.71 -1.71 -7.12
N ILE A 182 -6.97 -1.91 -5.83
CA ILE A 182 -7.02 -3.24 -5.21
C ILE A 182 -8.18 -4.06 -5.81
N GLN A 183 -9.35 -3.44 -6.02
CA GLN A 183 -10.52 -4.08 -6.60
C GLN A 183 -10.23 -4.54 -8.03
N ALA A 184 -9.72 -3.67 -8.90
CA ALA A 184 -9.38 -4.02 -10.28
C ALA A 184 -8.34 -5.14 -10.34
N ALA A 185 -7.29 -5.06 -9.51
CA ALA A 185 -6.25 -6.08 -9.42
C ALA A 185 -6.76 -7.44 -8.91
N ALA A 186 -7.75 -7.46 -8.02
CA ALA A 186 -8.34 -8.72 -7.54
C ALA A 186 -9.26 -9.36 -8.59
N LEU A 187 -9.96 -8.55 -9.38
CA LEU A 187 -10.97 -9.00 -10.31
C LEU A 187 -10.46 -9.26 -11.74
N HIS A 188 -9.28 -8.74 -12.14
CA HIS A 188 -8.83 -8.79 -13.54
C HIS A 188 -8.84 -10.20 -14.15
N ASP A 189 -8.45 -11.20 -13.38
CA ASP A 189 -8.38 -12.61 -13.79
C ASP A 189 -9.55 -13.47 -13.27
N ALA A 190 -10.60 -12.88 -12.64
CA ALA A 190 -11.66 -13.63 -11.96
C ALA A 190 -12.36 -14.65 -12.88
N ALA A 191 -12.52 -14.34 -14.15
CA ALA A 191 -13.14 -15.25 -15.14
C ALA A 191 -12.14 -16.17 -15.89
N LYS A 192 -10.84 -16.12 -15.60
CA LYS A 192 -9.80 -16.85 -16.35
C LYS A 192 -10.02 -18.35 -16.45
N ASN A 193 -10.68 -18.93 -15.47
CA ASN A 193 -10.92 -20.38 -15.41
C ASN A 193 -12.40 -20.72 -15.61
N LEU A 194 -13.27 -19.76 -15.93
CA LEU A 194 -14.67 -20.00 -16.21
C LEU A 194 -14.85 -20.47 -17.66
N ASP A 195 -15.68 -21.48 -17.84
CA ASP A 195 -16.18 -21.86 -19.15
C ASP A 195 -17.26 -20.85 -19.60
N LEU A 196 -17.36 -20.60 -20.90
CA LEU A 196 -18.40 -19.71 -21.46
C LEU A 196 -19.83 -20.19 -21.17
N SER A 197 -20.01 -21.50 -20.91
CA SER A 197 -21.29 -22.07 -20.49
C SER A 197 -21.61 -21.88 -19.01
N ALA A 198 -20.71 -21.26 -18.23
CA ALA A 198 -20.94 -21.03 -16.81
C ALA A 198 -22.16 -20.11 -16.59
N PRO A 199 -23.02 -20.41 -15.59
CA PRO A 199 -24.22 -19.62 -15.32
C PRO A 199 -23.94 -18.13 -15.09
N GLU A 200 -22.78 -17.81 -14.51
CA GLU A 200 -22.34 -16.44 -14.25
C GLU A 200 -22.04 -15.63 -15.51
N LEU A 201 -21.84 -16.31 -16.63
CA LEU A 201 -21.62 -15.73 -17.96
C LEU A 201 -22.88 -15.81 -18.85
N ALA A 202 -24.00 -16.21 -18.31
CA ALA A 202 -25.25 -16.24 -19.06
C ALA A 202 -25.62 -14.85 -19.59
N GLY A 203 -25.75 -14.74 -20.93
CA GLY A 203 -26.00 -13.46 -21.60
C GLY A 203 -24.73 -12.69 -22.00
N PHE A 204 -23.54 -13.20 -21.71
CA PHE A 204 -22.32 -12.59 -22.22
C PHE A 204 -22.24 -12.73 -23.76
N ILE A 205 -22.03 -11.60 -24.43
CA ILE A 205 -21.81 -11.54 -25.88
C ILE A 205 -20.39 -11.01 -26.11
N PRO A 206 -19.50 -11.77 -26.78
CA PRO A 206 -18.18 -11.28 -27.13
C PRO A 206 -18.27 -10.00 -27.98
N PRO A 207 -17.43 -9.00 -27.76
CA PRO A 207 -17.46 -7.75 -28.54
C PRO A 207 -17.04 -7.95 -30.00
N GLU A 208 -16.34 -9.02 -30.33
CA GLU A 208 -15.88 -9.39 -31.68
C GLU A 208 -16.00 -10.90 -31.90
N GLU A 209 -16.17 -11.34 -33.18
CA GLU A 209 -16.36 -12.76 -33.52
C GLU A 209 -15.11 -13.64 -33.31
N ASN A 210 -13.90 -13.07 -33.43
CA ASN A 210 -12.64 -13.84 -33.44
C ASN A 210 -11.66 -13.39 -32.35
N ILE A 211 -12.11 -13.28 -31.10
CA ILE A 211 -11.24 -12.95 -29.98
C ILE A 211 -10.35 -14.18 -29.67
N PRO A 212 -9.01 -14.04 -29.64
CA PRO A 212 -8.14 -15.11 -29.21
C PRO A 212 -8.49 -15.63 -27.81
N ALA A 213 -8.56 -16.93 -27.63
CA ALA A 213 -8.91 -17.55 -26.34
C ALA A 213 -8.09 -17.01 -25.14
N PRO A 214 -6.76 -16.74 -25.27
CA PRO A 214 -5.99 -16.14 -24.16
C PRO A 214 -6.42 -14.73 -23.78
N VAL A 215 -7.14 -14.01 -24.65
CA VAL A 215 -7.59 -12.62 -24.42
C VAL A 215 -9.05 -12.57 -23.94
N LEU A 216 -9.84 -13.58 -24.25
CA LEU A 216 -11.29 -13.59 -23.99
C LEU A 216 -11.64 -13.35 -22.50
N HIS A 217 -10.79 -13.83 -21.57
CA HIS A 217 -11.05 -13.72 -20.14
C HIS A 217 -11.12 -12.27 -19.63
N GLN A 218 -10.50 -11.31 -20.30
CA GLN A 218 -10.59 -9.89 -19.90
C GLN A 218 -12.01 -9.35 -20.11
N TYR A 219 -12.71 -9.77 -21.16
CA TYR A 219 -14.10 -9.38 -21.44
C TYR A 219 -15.10 -10.12 -20.55
N THR A 220 -14.92 -11.45 -20.40
CA THR A 220 -15.76 -12.22 -19.46
C THR A 220 -15.51 -11.81 -18.01
N GLY A 221 -14.29 -11.39 -17.66
CA GLY A 221 -13.95 -10.85 -16.34
C GLY A 221 -14.66 -9.53 -16.05
N ALA A 222 -14.67 -8.61 -17.02
CA ALA A 222 -15.41 -7.35 -16.89
C ALA A 222 -16.92 -7.60 -16.81
N TYR A 223 -17.46 -8.52 -17.61
CA TYR A 223 -18.86 -8.92 -17.54
C TYR A 223 -19.22 -9.52 -16.17
N LEU A 224 -18.41 -10.45 -15.66
CA LEU A 224 -18.57 -11.04 -14.33
C LEU A 224 -18.54 -9.97 -13.23
N ALA A 225 -17.59 -9.02 -13.31
CA ALA A 225 -17.47 -7.93 -12.37
C ALA A 225 -18.73 -7.06 -12.33
N GLU A 226 -19.27 -6.71 -13.48
CA GLU A 226 -20.44 -5.86 -13.62
C GLU A 226 -21.74 -6.60 -13.21
N HIS A 227 -22.01 -7.78 -13.77
CA HIS A 227 -23.31 -8.45 -13.66
C HIS A 227 -23.42 -9.36 -12.43
N THR A 228 -22.32 -10.01 -12.03
CA THR A 228 -22.35 -10.93 -10.87
C THR A 228 -21.91 -10.23 -9.59
N PHE A 229 -20.86 -9.40 -9.67
CA PHE A 229 -20.34 -8.70 -8.49
C PHE A 229 -20.92 -7.30 -8.29
N GLY A 230 -21.66 -6.75 -9.27
CA GLY A 230 -22.29 -5.45 -9.19
C GLY A 230 -21.32 -4.28 -9.14
N VAL A 231 -20.14 -4.42 -9.77
CA VAL A 231 -19.18 -3.32 -9.91
C VAL A 231 -19.74 -2.31 -10.90
N THR A 232 -19.83 -1.06 -10.48
CA THR A 232 -20.39 0.05 -11.29
C THR A 232 -19.34 1.09 -11.68
N ASP A 233 -18.14 1.04 -11.09
CA ASP A 233 -17.05 1.95 -11.43
C ASP A 233 -16.51 1.61 -12.83
N ALA A 234 -16.76 2.52 -13.78
CA ALA A 234 -16.33 2.34 -15.16
C ALA A 234 -14.78 2.23 -15.30
N ALA A 235 -14.01 2.92 -14.46
CA ALA A 235 -12.56 2.83 -14.51
C ALA A 235 -12.06 1.45 -14.06
N VAL A 236 -12.70 0.84 -13.05
CA VAL A 236 -12.42 -0.52 -12.60
C VAL A 236 -12.80 -1.52 -13.68
N LEU A 237 -14.00 -1.40 -14.27
CA LEU A 237 -14.46 -2.28 -15.34
C LEU A 237 -13.56 -2.22 -16.58
N ASP A 238 -13.12 -1.02 -16.96
CA ASP A 238 -12.23 -0.85 -18.10
C ASP A 238 -10.82 -1.37 -17.81
N ALA A 239 -10.32 -1.19 -16.58
CA ALA A 239 -9.05 -1.79 -16.18
C ALA A 239 -9.09 -3.33 -16.27
N ILE A 240 -10.21 -3.96 -15.90
CA ILE A 240 -10.41 -5.41 -16.08
C ILE A 240 -10.54 -5.76 -17.56
N ARG A 241 -11.32 -5.00 -18.33
CA ARG A 241 -11.64 -5.27 -19.74
C ARG A 241 -10.45 -5.20 -20.67
N TYR A 242 -9.43 -4.42 -20.32
CA TYR A 242 -8.28 -4.15 -21.19
C TYR A 242 -6.93 -4.54 -20.59
N HIS A 243 -6.92 -5.29 -19.48
CA HIS A 243 -5.67 -5.64 -18.80
C HIS A 243 -4.73 -6.55 -19.60
N THR A 244 -5.23 -7.32 -20.58
CA THR A 244 -4.41 -8.23 -21.39
C THR A 244 -4.00 -7.62 -22.72
N SER A 245 -4.95 -7.02 -23.46
CA SER A 245 -4.70 -6.51 -24.81
C SER A 245 -4.30 -5.03 -24.82
N GLY A 246 -4.67 -4.28 -23.78
CA GLY A 246 -4.65 -2.84 -23.83
C GLY A 246 -5.65 -2.25 -24.84
N ARG A 247 -5.67 -0.94 -24.93
CA ARG A 247 -6.39 -0.17 -25.96
C ARG A 247 -5.74 1.20 -26.17
N PRO A 248 -6.04 1.92 -27.27
CA PRO A 248 -5.67 3.32 -27.40
C PRO A 248 -6.28 4.18 -26.28
N ASN A 249 -5.55 5.20 -25.82
CA ASN A 249 -6.00 6.16 -24.82
C ASN A 249 -6.44 5.55 -23.47
N MET A 250 -5.74 4.52 -22.99
CA MET A 250 -5.98 3.94 -21.67
C MET A 250 -5.91 5.00 -20.57
N GLY A 251 -6.84 4.92 -19.61
CA GLY A 251 -6.80 5.68 -18.36
C GLY A 251 -5.65 5.23 -17.44
N GLU A 252 -5.37 6.00 -16.40
CA GLU A 252 -4.23 5.69 -15.51
C GLU A 252 -4.42 4.36 -14.75
N LEU A 253 -5.64 4.04 -14.32
CA LEU A 253 -5.93 2.75 -13.67
C LEU A 253 -5.76 1.57 -14.64
N GLU A 254 -6.23 1.69 -15.88
CA GLU A 254 -6.05 0.68 -16.91
C GLU A 254 -4.56 0.40 -17.16
N LYS A 255 -3.76 1.46 -17.37
CA LYS A 255 -2.31 1.35 -17.57
C LYS A 255 -1.63 0.69 -16.38
N LEU A 256 -2.03 1.08 -15.17
CA LEU A 256 -1.42 0.56 -13.95
C LEU A 256 -1.69 -0.94 -13.79
N ILE A 257 -2.93 -1.40 -14.00
CA ILE A 257 -3.28 -2.82 -13.92
C ILE A 257 -2.59 -3.61 -15.03
N PHE A 258 -2.65 -3.11 -16.29
CA PHE A 258 -1.98 -3.72 -17.43
C PHE A 258 -0.47 -3.95 -17.18
N LEU A 259 0.24 -2.92 -16.71
CA LEU A 259 1.67 -3.02 -16.42
C LEU A 259 1.97 -3.92 -15.23
N SER A 260 1.14 -3.87 -14.18
CA SER A 260 1.33 -4.69 -12.98
C SER A 260 1.07 -6.18 -13.21
N ASP A 261 0.21 -6.53 -14.16
CA ASP A 261 -0.04 -7.91 -14.58
C ASP A 261 1.15 -8.52 -15.36
N MET A 262 1.92 -7.68 -16.06
CA MET A 262 3.09 -8.11 -16.83
C MET A 262 4.34 -8.36 -15.96
N LEU A 263 4.40 -7.82 -14.74
CA LEU A 263 5.52 -7.94 -13.80
C LEU A 263 5.35 -9.14 -12.85
#